data_e3c26bfdb92336c052e2930b5c8f087e
#
_entry.id   e3c26bfdb92336c052e2930b5c8f087e
#
_cell.length_a   1.000
_cell.length_b   1.000
_cell.length_c   1.000
_cell.angle_alpha   90.00
_cell.angle_beta   90.00
_cell.angle_gamma   90.00
#
_symmetry.space_group_name_H-M   'P 1'
#
loop_
_entity.id
_entity.type
_entity.pdbx_description
1 polymer ?
#
loop_
_entity_poly.entity_id
_entity_poly.type
_entity_poly.pdbx_seq_one_letter_code
_entity_poly.pdbx_strand_id
1 'polypeptide(L)'
;AYVRGQDIAVEGIVAAYHMAGGSFMPGTPVYSTGEAEAYGHEGGGKALVDGFAAAFGEAFDASVAQVTNLVEGDELELAGVCMRLVRNADAFDLELPELGAAYLHMLGHDCHSIVAGPAHADAQIAQLQGLVEAGIDLILPSHYTPEDLKDARTKIAYLEELKRLAAASTTAEGFKAAVDARFPSYGGANYLDMTAGFFFA
;
A
#
# COMPACT_ATOMS: atom_id res chain seq x y z
N ALA A 1 -16.50 -14.61 -4.71
CA ALA A 1 -16.87 -15.66 -5.67
C ALA A 1 -15.81 -16.75 -5.78
N TYR A 2 -14.54 -16.42 -6.10
CA TYR A 2 -13.48 -17.43 -6.31
C TYR A 2 -13.24 -18.34 -5.08
N VAL A 3 -12.93 -17.77 -3.92
CA VAL A 3 -12.65 -18.52 -2.67
C VAL A 3 -13.81 -19.42 -2.29
N ARG A 4 -15.06 -18.91 -2.35
CA ARG A 4 -16.26 -19.73 -2.10
C ARG A 4 -16.45 -20.85 -3.11
N GLY A 5 -16.05 -20.62 -4.37
CA GLY A 5 -16.13 -21.65 -5.44
C GLY A 5 -15.06 -22.75 -5.31
N GLN A 6 -14.04 -22.54 -4.46
CA GLN A 6 -12.98 -23.51 -4.18
C GLN A 6 -13.21 -24.29 -2.88
N ASP A 7 -14.34 -24.08 -2.22
CA ASP A 7 -14.68 -24.69 -0.91
C ASP A 7 -13.63 -24.39 0.19
N ILE A 8 -13.00 -23.19 0.10
CA ILE A 8 -12.00 -22.72 1.05
C ILE A 8 -12.70 -21.95 2.16
N ALA A 9 -12.47 -22.36 3.42
CA ALA A 9 -12.91 -21.61 4.57
C ALA A 9 -12.10 -20.31 4.71
N VAL A 10 -12.78 -19.20 5.04
CA VAL A 10 -12.13 -17.92 5.33
C VAL A 10 -12.15 -17.73 6.85
N GLU A 11 -11.01 -17.90 7.48
CA GLU A 11 -10.84 -17.82 8.93
C GLU A 11 -10.88 -16.37 9.45
N GLY A 12 -10.48 -15.41 8.60
CA GLY A 12 -10.48 -14.01 8.94
C GLY A 12 -10.09 -13.11 7.78
N ILE A 13 -10.28 -11.82 7.99
CA ILE A 13 -9.87 -10.74 7.07
C ILE A 13 -8.87 -9.89 7.84
N VAL A 14 -7.69 -9.66 7.27
CA VAL A 14 -6.74 -8.67 7.78
C VAL A 14 -6.99 -7.39 6.99
N ALA A 15 -7.46 -6.34 7.67
CA ALA A 15 -7.86 -5.08 7.05
C ALA A 15 -6.86 -3.97 7.41
N ALA A 16 -6.33 -3.33 6.37
CA ALA A 16 -5.44 -2.17 6.46
C ALA A 16 -5.89 -1.09 5.48
N TYR A 17 -5.45 0.12 5.59
CA TYR A 17 -5.67 1.29 4.73
C TYR A 17 -7.13 1.52 4.28
N HIS A 18 -7.62 0.79 3.27
CA HIS A 18 -8.94 0.99 2.67
C HIS A 18 -9.85 -0.17 3.04
N MET A 19 -10.84 0.09 3.89
CA MET A 19 -11.72 -0.94 4.44
C MET A 19 -13.10 -0.99 3.74
N ALA A 20 -13.23 -0.49 2.50
CA ALA A 20 -14.46 -0.55 1.72
C ALA A 20 -14.83 -2.00 1.37
N GLY A 21 -16.11 -2.23 1.06
CA GLY A 21 -16.61 -3.56 0.74
C GLY A 21 -16.87 -4.44 1.95
N GLY A 22 -17.10 -3.85 3.12
CA GLY A 22 -17.33 -4.57 4.37
C GLY A 22 -18.52 -5.52 4.37
N SER A 23 -19.49 -5.31 3.44
CA SER A 23 -20.64 -6.20 3.28
C SER A 23 -20.30 -7.52 2.57
N PHE A 24 -19.12 -7.63 1.94
CA PHE A 24 -18.79 -8.75 1.04
C PHE A 24 -18.66 -10.10 1.75
N MET A 25 -18.20 -10.12 3.00
CA MET A 25 -18.01 -11.33 3.81
C MET A 25 -18.61 -11.15 5.21
N PRO A 26 -19.94 -11.07 5.33
CA PRO A 26 -20.61 -10.83 6.61
C PRO A 26 -20.32 -11.96 7.59
N GLY A 27 -20.02 -11.60 8.85
CA GLY A 27 -19.76 -12.54 9.92
C GLY A 27 -18.35 -13.14 9.95
N THR A 28 -17.48 -12.80 8.99
CA THR A 28 -16.07 -13.17 9.05
C THR A 28 -15.35 -12.24 10.04
N PRO A 29 -14.51 -12.78 10.95
CA PRO A 29 -13.71 -11.94 11.84
C PRO A 29 -12.79 -11.01 11.07
N VAL A 30 -12.71 -9.73 11.51
CA VAL A 30 -11.85 -8.71 10.91
C VAL A 30 -10.78 -8.30 11.91
N TYR A 31 -9.53 -8.44 11.51
CA TYR A 31 -8.34 -8.10 12.29
C TYR A 31 -7.73 -6.81 11.74
N SER A 32 -7.41 -5.87 12.61
CA SER A 32 -6.78 -4.60 12.24
C SER A 32 -6.01 -4.01 13.41
N THR A 33 -5.26 -2.94 13.18
CA THR A 33 -4.67 -2.11 14.25
C THR A 33 -5.57 -0.92 14.54
N GLY A 34 -5.39 -0.29 15.72
CA GLY A 34 -6.16 0.89 16.09
C GLY A 34 -5.94 2.06 15.13
N GLU A 35 -4.70 2.23 14.63
CA GLU A 35 -4.35 3.25 13.64
C GLU A 35 -5.09 3.03 12.31
N ALA A 36 -5.08 1.77 11.81
CA ALA A 36 -5.75 1.42 10.57
C ALA A 36 -7.28 1.51 10.69
N GLU A 37 -7.85 1.14 11.83
CA GLU A 37 -9.27 1.34 12.12
C GLU A 37 -9.64 2.82 12.08
N ALA A 38 -8.90 3.68 12.79
CA ALA A 38 -9.13 5.12 12.78
C ALA A 38 -8.98 5.71 11.37
N TYR A 39 -7.94 5.32 10.62
CA TYR A 39 -7.75 5.75 9.23
C TYR A 39 -8.90 5.35 8.33
N GLY A 40 -9.39 4.10 8.44
CA GLY A 40 -10.47 3.57 7.61
C GLY A 40 -11.85 4.13 7.96
N HIS A 41 -12.12 4.50 9.20
CA HIS A 41 -13.43 4.95 9.68
C HIS A 41 -13.56 6.47 9.79
N GLU A 42 -12.47 7.20 10.05
CA GLU A 42 -12.49 8.64 10.36
C GLU A 42 -11.42 9.43 9.60
N GLY A 43 -10.38 8.75 9.07
CA GLY A 43 -9.22 9.37 8.43
C GLY A 43 -9.29 9.41 6.89
N GLY A 44 -8.10 9.39 6.28
CA GLY A 44 -7.94 9.48 4.82
C GLY A 44 -8.57 8.31 4.07
N GLY A 45 -8.59 7.11 4.65
CA GLY A 45 -9.26 5.94 4.08
C GLY A 45 -10.78 6.16 3.95
N LYS A 46 -11.41 6.74 4.99
CA LYS A 46 -12.83 7.10 4.94
C LYS A 46 -13.12 8.17 3.89
N ALA A 47 -12.28 9.19 3.81
CA ALA A 47 -12.45 10.25 2.81
C ALA A 47 -12.38 9.71 1.37
N LEU A 48 -11.51 8.72 1.10
CA LEU A 48 -11.45 8.04 -0.20
C LEU A 48 -12.72 7.22 -0.48
N VAL A 49 -13.22 6.46 0.49
CA VAL A 49 -14.45 5.68 0.36
C VAL A 49 -15.63 6.61 0.05
N ASP A 50 -15.75 7.75 0.75
CA ASP A 50 -16.80 8.75 0.50
C ASP A 50 -16.68 9.36 -0.89
N GLY A 51 -15.47 9.66 -1.33
CA GLY A 51 -15.19 10.16 -2.68
C GLY A 51 -15.62 9.16 -3.77
N PHE A 52 -15.31 7.88 -3.61
CA PHE A 52 -15.72 6.83 -4.53
C PHE A 52 -17.24 6.60 -4.48
N ALA A 53 -17.86 6.65 -3.31
CA ALA A 53 -19.32 6.57 -3.19
C ALA A 53 -20.02 7.72 -3.94
N ALA A 54 -19.48 8.94 -3.82
CA ALA A 54 -19.99 10.09 -4.54
C ALA A 54 -19.80 9.97 -6.08
N ALA A 55 -18.68 9.40 -6.52
CA ALA A 55 -18.34 9.25 -7.94
C ALA A 55 -19.09 8.10 -8.61
N PHE A 56 -19.27 6.97 -7.94
CA PHE A 56 -19.77 5.72 -8.53
C PHE A 56 -21.19 5.34 -8.05
N GLY A 57 -21.72 6.02 -7.02
CA GLY A 57 -23.06 5.77 -6.49
C GLY A 57 -23.25 4.31 -6.06
N GLU A 58 -24.39 3.73 -6.41
CA GLU A 58 -24.77 2.35 -6.05
C GLU A 58 -23.85 1.25 -6.66
N ALA A 59 -23.00 1.59 -7.61
CA ALA A 59 -22.04 0.65 -8.19
C ALA A 59 -20.84 0.37 -7.27
N PHE A 60 -20.67 1.17 -6.21
CA PHE A 60 -19.57 1.04 -5.25
C PHE A 60 -20.11 0.65 -3.87
N ASP A 61 -19.60 -0.44 -3.30
CA ASP A 61 -19.91 -0.81 -1.92
C ASP A 61 -19.08 0.06 -0.95
N ALA A 62 -19.72 1.10 -0.44
CA ALA A 62 -19.13 2.04 0.52
C ALA A 62 -19.21 1.57 1.97
N SER A 63 -19.68 0.34 2.23
CA SER A 63 -19.65 -0.21 3.59
C SER A 63 -18.22 -0.39 4.06
N VAL A 64 -17.91 0.12 5.25
CA VAL A 64 -16.59 -0.03 5.88
C VAL A 64 -16.61 -1.28 6.78
N ALA A 65 -15.58 -2.12 6.65
CA ALA A 65 -15.47 -3.33 7.45
C ALA A 65 -15.39 -2.97 8.95
N GLN A 66 -16.20 -3.63 9.77
CA GLN A 66 -16.16 -3.46 11.22
C GLN A 66 -15.03 -4.31 11.79
N VAL A 67 -14.06 -3.70 12.45
CA VAL A 67 -12.98 -4.41 13.15
C VAL A 67 -13.56 -5.15 14.35
N THR A 68 -13.34 -6.46 14.40
CA THR A 68 -13.80 -7.32 15.50
C THR A 68 -12.66 -7.72 16.44
N ASN A 69 -11.41 -7.61 15.95
CA ASN A 69 -10.21 -8.00 16.69
C ASN A 69 -9.11 -6.96 16.47
N LEU A 70 -8.76 -6.22 17.51
CA LEU A 70 -7.63 -5.32 17.49
C LEU A 70 -6.33 -6.08 17.74
N VAL A 71 -5.35 -5.84 16.88
CA VAL A 71 -3.99 -6.38 17.00
C VAL A 71 -3.12 -5.34 17.69
N GLU A 72 -2.76 -5.59 18.95
CA GLU A 72 -1.97 -4.68 19.78
C GLU A 72 -0.46 -4.76 19.47
N GLY A 73 0.04 -5.96 19.14
CA GLY A 73 1.45 -6.22 18.83
C GLY A 73 1.77 -6.12 17.34
N ASP A 74 3.00 -6.45 17.00
CA ASP A 74 3.49 -6.46 15.61
C ASP A 74 3.42 -7.86 14.97
N GLU A 75 2.75 -8.81 15.61
CA GLU A 75 2.57 -10.17 15.11
C GLU A 75 1.10 -10.58 15.21
N LEU A 76 0.65 -11.31 14.21
CA LEU A 76 -0.67 -11.93 14.14
C LEU A 76 -0.51 -13.35 13.61
N GLU A 77 -0.99 -14.32 14.38
CA GLU A 77 -1.18 -15.69 13.90
C GLU A 77 -2.64 -15.89 13.49
N LEU A 78 -2.87 -16.28 12.25
CA LEU A 78 -4.20 -16.54 11.71
C LEU A 78 -4.14 -17.72 10.74
N ALA A 79 -5.02 -18.70 10.95
CA ALA A 79 -5.08 -19.94 10.15
C ALA A 79 -3.73 -20.69 10.07
N GLY A 80 -2.92 -20.65 11.14
CA GLY A 80 -1.59 -21.27 11.19
C GLY A 80 -0.50 -20.53 10.40
N VAL A 81 -0.77 -19.30 9.97
CA VAL A 81 0.21 -18.42 9.31
C VAL A 81 0.59 -17.30 10.27
N CYS A 82 1.89 -17.18 10.57
CA CYS A 82 2.43 -16.06 11.32
C CYS A 82 2.71 -14.89 10.36
N MET A 83 2.15 -13.73 10.69
CA MET A 83 2.28 -12.47 9.94
C MET A 83 2.95 -11.44 10.84
N ARG A 84 3.93 -10.72 10.31
CA ARG A 84 4.52 -9.55 10.96
C ARG A 84 3.90 -8.29 10.38
N LEU A 85 3.37 -7.42 11.24
CA LEU A 85 2.82 -6.13 10.86
C LEU A 85 3.94 -5.09 10.82
N VAL A 86 4.15 -4.48 9.68
CA VAL A 86 5.05 -3.34 9.50
C VAL A 86 4.22 -2.07 9.57
N ARG A 87 4.10 -1.52 10.79
CA ARG A 87 3.23 -0.39 11.08
C ARG A 87 3.76 0.93 10.51
N ASN A 88 2.85 1.81 10.14
CA ASN A 88 3.11 3.22 9.85
C ASN A 88 2.07 4.11 10.55
N ALA A 89 2.04 5.40 10.23
CA ALA A 89 1.16 6.36 10.90
C ALA A 89 -0.33 6.09 10.64
N ASP A 90 -0.68 5.52 9.49
CA ASP A 90 -2.07 5.38 9.04
C ASP A 90 -2.56 3.94 9.10
N ALA A 91 -1.65 2.95 8.92
CA ALA A 91 -2.02 1.55 8.82
C ALA A 91 -0.80 0.62 8.99
N PHE A 92 -0.73 -0.44 8.22
CA PHE A 92 0.38 -1.39 8.24
C PHE A 92 0.47 -2.16 6.92
N ASP A 93 1.67 -2.64 6.62
CA ASP A 93 1.95 -3.68 5.63
C ASP A 93 2.16 -5.02 6.35
N LEU A 94 2.22 -6.12 5.59
CA LEU A 94 2.39 -7.46 6.13
C LEU A 94 3.63 -8.14 5.56
N GLU A 95 4.39 -8.79 6.43
CA GLU A 95 5.37 -9.77 6.02
C GLU A 95 4.94 -11.15 6.51
N LEU A 96 5.10 -12.14 5.64
CA LEU A 96 4.79 -13.55 5.87
C LEU A 96 6.09 -14.36 5.67
N PRO A 97 7.02 -14.34 6.64
CA PRO A 97 8.37 -14.88 6.45
C PRO A 97 8.39 -16.36 6.09
N GLU A 98 7.49 -17.16 6.68
CA GLU A 98 7.39 -18.60 6.42
C GLU A 98 6.96 -18.92 4.98
N LEU A 99 6.27 -17.97 4.33
CA LEU A 99 5.83 -18.08 2.94
C LEU A 99 6.78 -17.36 1.96
N GLY A 100 7.83 -16.70 2.46
CA GLY A 100 8.69 -15.85 1.65
C GLY A 100 7.94 -14.73 0.94
N ALA A 101 6.86 -14.21 1.56
CA ALA A 101 5.94 -13.25 0.96
C ALA A 101 5.79 -11.97 1.79
N ALA A 102 5.44 -10.86 1.12
CA ALA A 102 5.03 -9.62 1.76
C ALA A 102 3.85 -9.00 1.01
N TYR A 103 2.94 -8.35 1.75
CA TYR A 103 1.89 -7.50 1.19
C TYR A 103 2.22 -6.05 1.51
N LEU A 104 2.29 -5.22 0.49
CA LEU A 104 2.65 -3.80 0.61
C LEU A 104 1.57 -2.92 0.01
N HIS A 105 1.25 -1.81 0.70
CA HIS A 105 0.35 -0.81 0.14
C HIS A 105 1.11 0.14 -0.79
N MET A 106 1.41 -0.32 -1.99
CA MET A 106 2.19 0.44 -2.97
C MET A 106 1.76 0.15 -4.41
N LEU A 107 2.24 0.99 -5.32
CA LEU A 107 2.18 0.81 -6.76
C LEU A 107 3.42 0.04 -7.24
N GLY A 108 3.33 -0.53 -8.44
CA GLY A 108 4.37 -1.33 -9.04
C GLY A 108 5.70 -0.61 -9.30
N HIS A 109 6.71 -1.41 -9.62
CA HIS A 109 8.08 -0.95 -9.83
C HIS A 109 8.25 0.01 -11.02
N ASP A 110 7.40 -0.10 -12.04
CA ASP A 110 7.42 0.70 -13.29
C ASP A 110 6.31 1.76 -13.34
N CYS A 111 5.79 2.15 -12.18
CA CYS A 111 4.78 3.20 -12.03
C CYS A 111 5.31 4.34 -11.17
N HIS A 112 4.92 5.58 -11.53
CA HIS A 112 5.02 6.70 -10.61
C HIS A 112 4.19 6.42 -9.36
N SER A 113 4.73 6.76 -8.20
CA SER A 113 4.09 6.51 -6.90
C SER A 113 3.73 7.83 -6.22
N ILE A 114 2.82 7.75 -5.28
CA ILE A 114 2.59 8.85 -4.34
C ILE A 114 3.69 8.78 -3.27
N VAL A 115 4.58 9.76 -3.27
CA VAL A 115 5.67 9.88 -2.31
C VAL A 115 5.54 11.20 -1.56
N ALA A 116 5.21 11.12 -0.27
CA ALA A 116 4.95 12.28 0.57
C ALA A 116 6.26 12.92 1.09
N GLY A 117 7.17 13.25 0.17
CA GLY A 117 8.45 13.91 0.45
C GLY A 117 9.62 12.93 0.70
N PRO A 118 10.83 13.48 0.97
CA PRO A 118 12.07 12.70 1.07
C PRO A 118 12.06 11.65 2.17
N ALA A 119 11.49 11.97 3.34
CA ALA A 119 11.44 11.03 4.47
C ALA A 119 10.55 9.81 4.17
N HIS A 120 9.45 10.01 3.43
CA HIS A 120 8.60 8.90 2.99
C HIS A 120 9.32 8.02 1.95
N ALA A 121 10.08 8.63 1.02
CA ALA A 121 10.93 7.89 0.09
C ALA A 121 11.97 7.04 0.84
N ASP A 122 12.62 7.60 1.87
CA ASP A 122 13.60 6.87 2.68
C ASP A 122 12.97 5.68 3.42
N ALA A 123 11.77 5.86 3.97
CA ALA A 123 11.05 4.78 4.64
C ALA A 123 10.69 3.63 3.67
N GLN A 124 10.20 3.95 2.46
CA GLN A 124 9.91 2.95 1.43
C GLN A 124 11.17 2.24 0.95
N ILE A 125 12.28 2.95 0.75
CA ILE A 125 13.57 2.36 0.39
C ILE A 125 14.02 1.39 1.47
N ALA A 126 13.99 1.79 2.74
CA ALA A 126 14.41 0.95 3.86
C ALA A 126 13.54 -0.32 3.97
N GLN A 127 12.24 -0.21 3.79
CA GLN A 127 11.33 -1.35 3.78
C GLN A 127 11.67 -2.34 2.66
N LEU A 128 11.82 -1.87 1.43
CA LEU A 128 12.18 -2.72 0.28
C LEU A 128 13.58 -3.34 0.44
N GLN A 129 14.55 -2.61 1.01
CA GLN A 129 15.86 -3.15 1.32
C GLN A 129 15.77 -4.28 2.36
N GLY A 130 14.93 -4.12 3.38
CA GLY A 130 14.67 -5.17 4.37
C GLY A 130 14.13 -6.46 3.73
N LEU A 131 13.20 -6.35 2.77
CA LEU A 131 12.71 -7.52 2.02
C LEU A 131 13.82 -8.19 1.20
N VAL A 132 14.67 -7.37 0.54
CA VAL A 132 15.82 -7.88 -0.22
C VAL A 132 16.81 -8.63 0.68
N GLU A 133 17.12 -8.09 1.86
CA GLU A 133 18.03 -8.70 2.84
C GLU A 133 17.44 -9.98 3.44
N ALA A 134 16.14 -9.99 3.70
CA ALA A 134 15.43 -11.16 4.22
C ALA A 134 15.16 -12.24 3.15
N GLY A 135 15.36 -11.94 1.86
CA GLY A 135 15.08 -12.87 0.76
C GLY A 135 13.60 -13.15 0.56
N ILE A 136 12.72 -12.19 0.88
CA ILE A 136 11.26 -12.29 0.69
C ILE A 136 10.95 -11.99 -0.78
N ASP A 137 10.82 -13.03 -1.60
CA ASP A 137 10.81 -12.94 -3.07
C ASP A 137 9.39 -12.85 -3.70
N LEU A 138 8.34 -13.01 -2.92
CA LEU A 138 6.97 -12.77 -3.37
C LEU A 138 6.44 -11.49 -2.76
N ILE A 139 6.39 -10.41 -3.54
CA ILE A 139 5.83 -9.14 -3.13
C ILE A 139 4.45 -8.97 -3.77
N LEU A 140 3.45 -8.69 -2.95
CA LEU A 140 2.06 -8.47 -3.35
C LEU A 140 1.69 -7.00 -3.16
N PRO A 141 1.91 -6.13 -4.16
CA PRO A 141 1.48 -4.75 -4.07
C PRO A 141 -0.05 -4.66 -4.12
N SER A 142 -0.66 -3.83 -3.28
CA SER A 142 -2.12 -3.68 -3.25
C SER A 142 -2.72 -3.16 -4.55
N HIS A 143 -1.96 -2.43 -5.35
CA HIS A 143 -2.40 -1.76 -6.58
C HIS A 143 -1.59 -2.16 -7.81
N TYR A 144 -1.00 -3.36 -7.81
CA TYR A 144 -0.25 -3.89 -8.93
C TYR A 144 -0.28 -5.43 -8.99
N THR A 145 0.31 -5.99 -10.03
CA THR A 145 0.54 -7.44 -10.13
C THR A 145 1.63 -7.90 -9.15
N PRO A 146 1.69 -9.20 -8.76
CA PRO A 146 2.77 -9.71 -7.94
C PRO A 146 4.15 -9.40 -8.54
N GLU A 147 5.08 -9.06 -7.67
CA GLU A 147 6.46 -8.65 -7.98
C GLU A 147 7.48 -9.53 -7.27
N ASP A 148 8.74 -9.43 -7.68
CA ASP A 148 9.88 -10.12 -7.09
C ASP A 148 10.95 -9.16 -6.53
N LEU A 149 12.07 -9.71 -6.03
CA LEU A 149 13.17 -8.89 -5.51
C LEU A 149 13.89 -8.06 -6.58
N LYS A 150 13.80 -8.42 -7.85
CA LYS A 150 14.35 -7.59 -8.93
C LYS A 150 13.50 -6.34 -9.11
N ASP A 151 12.19 -6.49 -9.03
CA ASP A 151 11.24 -5.37 -9.10
C ASP A 151 11.41 -4.44 -7.88
N ALA A 152 11.58 -5.02 -6.68
CA ALA A 152 11.90 -4.25 -5.48
C ALA A 152 13.18 -3.39 -5.66
N ARG A 153 14.26 -3.95 -6.21
CA ARG A 153 15.48 -3.20 -6.50
C ARG A 153 15.25 -2.10 -7.54
N THR A 154 14.41 -2.36 -8.55
CA THR A 154 14.02 -1.35 -9.55
C THR A 154 13.27 -0.20 -8.89
N LYS A 155 12.35 -0.51 -7.97
CA LYS A 155 11.61 0.50 -7.21
C LYS A 155 12.52 1.32 -6.29
N ILE A 156 13.46 0.69 -5.60
CA ILE A 156 14.48 1.38 -4.80
C ILE A 156 15.24 2.39 -5.68
N ALA A 157 15.77 1.96 -6.83
CA ALA A 157 16.50 2.83 -7.74
C ALA A 157 15.64 4.00 -8.26
N TYR A 158 14.35 3.76 -8.52
CA TYR A 158 13.40 4.82 -8.86
C TYR A 158 13.26 5.85 -7.73
N LEU A 159 13.06 5.42 -6.50
CA LEU A 159 12.88 6.31 -5.34
C LEU A 159 14.14 7.13 -5.03
N GLU A 160 15.32 6.52 -5.15
CA GLU A 160 16.60 7.22 -5.02
C GLU A 160 16.77 8.30 -6.10
N GLU A 161 16.44 7.96 -7.35
CA GLU A 161 16.52 8.91 -8.46
C GLU A 161 15.49 10.03 -8.33
N LEU A 162 14.27 9.71 -7.86
CA LEU A 162 13.23 10.70 -7.56
C LEU A 162 13.74 11.76 -6.56
N LYS A 163 14.36 11.33 -5.45
CA LYS A 163 14.97 12.22 -4.46
C LYS A 163 16.08 13.09 -5.07
N ARG A 164 16.94 12.48 -5.90
CA ARG A 164 18.02 13.19 -6.58
C ARG A 164 17.49 14.26 -7.52
N LEU A 165 16.47 13.94 -8.32
CA LEU A 165 15.84 14.89 -9.25
C LEU A 165 15.11 16.00 -8.50
N ALA A 166 14.44 15.70 -7.39
CA ALA A 166 13.82 16.71 -6.55
C ALA A 166 14.84 17.68 -5.98
N ALA A 167 15.96 17.18 -5.44
CA ALA A 167 17.04 18.02 -4.92
C ALA A 167 17.73 18.90 -5.99
N ALA A 168 17.69 18.49 -7.27
CA ALA A 168 18.24 19.24 -8.38
C ALA A 168 17.25 20.23 -9.02
N SER A 169 15.97 20.16 -8.66
CA SER A 169 14.90 20.99 -9.21
C SER A 169 14.57 22.16 -8.29
N THR A 170 14.12 23.28 -8.86
CA THR A 170 13.70 24.46 -8.08
C THR A 170 12.19 24.68 -8.08
N THR A 171 11.46 23.94 -8.93
CA THR A 171 10.00 24.00 -9.04
C THR A 171 9.40 22.61 -9.23
N ALA A 172 8.13 22.46 -8.86
CA ALA A 172 7.37 21.24 -9.07
C ALA A 172 7.30 20.83 -10.56
N GLU A 173 7.11 21.81 -11.46
CA GLU A 173 7.05 21.57 -12.90
C GLU A 173 8.40 21.10 -13.46
N GLY A 174 9.50 21.72 -13.02
CA GLY A 174 10.85 21.32 -13.41
C GLY A 174 11.19 19.90 -12.94
N PHE A 175 10.79 19.57 -11.72
CA PHE A 175 10.91 18.22 -11.17
C PHE A 175 10.12 17.19 -11.98
N LYS A 176 8.84 17.44 -12.24
CA LYS A 176 8.00 16.54 -13.06
C LYS A 176 8.61 16.29 -14.43
N ALA A 177 8.99 17.36 -15.13
CA ALA A 177 9.62 17.25 -16.45
C ALA A 177 10.92 16.41 -16.42
N ALA A 178 11.72 16.53 -15.37
CA ALA A 178 12.94 15.75 -15.18
C ALA A 178 12.64 14.27 -14.90
N VAL A 179 11.59 13.97 -14.11
CA VAL A 179 11.15 12.60 -13.82
C VAL A 179 10.58 11.95 -15.08
N ASP A 180 9.70 12.63 -15.82
CA ASP A 180 9.12 12.13 -17.07
C ASP A 180 10.21 11.85 -18.13
N ALA A 181 11.20 12.74 -18.24
CA ALA A 181 12.34 12.54 -19.15
C ALA A 181 13.19 11.32 -18.74
N ARG A 182 13.29 11.04 -17.44
CA ARG A 182 14.11 9.93 -16.92
C ARG A 182 13.38 8.59 -16.99
N PHE A 183 12.04 8.61 -16.85
CA PHE A 183 11.17 7.43 -16.81
C PHE A 183 10.00 7.55 -17.81
N PRO A 184 10.28 7.68 -19.11
CA PRO A 184 9.26 8.04 -20.11
C PRO A 184 8.20 6.94 -20.35
N SER A 185 8.45 5.72 -19.89
CA SER A 185 7.53 4.59 -20.02
C SER A 185 6.69 4.33 -18.77
N TYR A 186 6.92 5.07 -17.67
CA TYR A 186 6.18 4.84 -16.42
C TYR A 186 4.76 5.35 -16.52
N GLY A 187 3.80 4.54 -16.05
CA GLY A 187 2.42 4.95 -15.85
C GLY A 187 2.25 5.79 -14.58
N GLY A 188 1.02 6.29 -14.34
CA GLY A 188 0.69 6.97 -13.08
C GLY A 188 1.09 8.44 -13.02
N ALA A 189 1.01 9.18 -14.12
CA ALA A 189 1.35 10.61 -14.16
C ALA A 189 0.60 11.45 -13.11
N ASN A 190 -0.66 11.10 -12.80
CA ASN A 190 -1.43 11.73 -11.73
C ASN A 190 -0.80 11.55 -10.33
N TYR A 191 -0.13 10.43 -10.09
CA TYR A 191 0.60 10.19 -8.83
C TYR A 191 1.89 11.02 -8.75
N LEU A 192 2.54 11.24 -9.90
CA LEU A 192 3.69 12.15 -9.98
C LEU A 192 3.27 13.60 -9.68
N ASP A 193 2.09 14.02 -10.12
CA ASP A 193 1.53 15.34 -9.76
C ASP A 193 1.38 15.51 -8.25
N MET A 194 0.83 14.50 -7.57
CA MET A 194 0.69 14.50 -6.12
C MET A 194 2.07 14.53 -5.42
N THR A 195 2.99 13.69 -5.87
CA THR A 195 4.37 13.65 -5.36
C THR A 195 5.07 14.99 -5.50
N ALA A 196 4.97 15.62 -6.66
CA ALA A 196 5.55 16.96 -6.87
C ALA A 196 4.99 17.99 -5.88
N GLY A 197 3.68 17.93 -5.59
CA GLY A 197 3.06 18.75 -4.56
C GLY A 197 3.70 18.57 -3.19
N PHE A 198 4.01 17.35 -2.78
CA PHE A 198 4.64 17.07 -1.48
C PHE A 198 6.12 17.48 -1.39
N PHE A 199 6.84 17.45 -2.50
CA PHE A 199 8.27 17.82 -2.50
C PHE A 199 8.50 19.33 -2.60
N PHE A 200 7.53 20.10 -3.10
CA PHE A 200 7.64 21.53 -3.38
C PHE A 200 6.54 22.37 -2.71
N ALA A 201 5.89 21.84 -1.65
CA ALA A 201 4.87 22.54 -0.86
C ALA A 201 5.46 23.62 0.06
#